data_6efaaf77def01b88a6070d60d4b59020
#
_entry.id   6efaaf77def01b88a6070d60d4b59020
#
_cell.length_a   1.000
_cell.length_b   1.000
_cell.length_c   1.000
_cell.angle_alpha   90.00
_cell.angle_beta   90.00
_cell.angle_gamma   90.00
#
_symmetry.space_group_name_H-M   'P 1'
#
loop_
_entity.id
_entity.type
_entity.pdbx_description
1 polymer ?
#
loop_
_entity_poly.entity_id
_entity_poly.type
_entity_poly.pdbx_seq_one_letter_code
_entity_poly.pdbx_strand_id
1 'polypeptide(L)'
;LDKAFRRHKRTVGRRWRMDETYIKIKGQWKYLYRAADTNGQTIDFLLTAKRDTAAALRFFRKAIHHHGEPEVVTMDKSGANTAALTTLNAGKPDEETLTIRQSKYLNNLVEQDHRNIKRRTRPMLGFKSFRRAQTLLAGIELIHMIRKGQYQHSQSDGLSPADPTRLPPTTRSCSLVNSLSCMTG
;
A
#
# COMPACT_ATOMS: atom_id res chain seq x y z
N LEU A 1 0.52 4.01 -14.42
CA LEU A 1 0.18 4.64 -13.14
C LEU A 1 1.19 4.27 -12.05
N ASP A 2 1.39 3.00 -11.71
CA ASP A 2 2.32 2.58 -10.64
C ASP A 2 3.76 3.08 -10.89
N LYS A 3 4.28 2.95 -12.12
CA LYS A 3 5.62 3.41 -12.50
C LYS A 3 5.76 4.94 -12.41
N ALA A 4 4.74 5.69 -12.80
CA ALA A 4 4.73 7.14 -12.68
C ALA A 4 4.67 7.58 -11.21
N PHE A 5 3.79 6.96 -10.42
CA PHE A 5 3.67 7.26 -8.98
C PHE A 5 4.97 7.01 -8.21
N ARG A 6 5.70 5.93 -8.52
CA ARG A 6 6.95 5.59 -7.84
C ARG A 6 8.03 6.67 -7.97
N ARG A 7 8.02 7.46 -9.05
CA ARG A 7 8.95 8.58 -9.24
C ARG A 7 8.69 9.75 -8.29
N HIS A 8 7.43 9.91 -7.85
CA HIS A 8 6.98 10.99 -6.97
C HIS A 8 6.66 10.51 -5.56
N LYS A 9 7.00 9.27 -5.25
CA LYS A 9 6.80 8.70 -3.91
C LYS A 9 7.84 9.26 -2.95
N ARG A 10 7.38 9.68 -1.76
CA ARG A 10 8.28 10.12 -0.68
C ARG A 10 9.21 8.99 -0.26
N THR A 11 10.40 9.35 0.20
CA THR A 11 11.33 8.41 0.81
C THR A 11 10.69 7.74 2.03
N VAL A 12 10.93 6.46 2.20
CA VAL A 12 10.45 5.66 3.33
C VAL A 12 11.55 5.47 4.36
N GLY A 13 11.17 5.21 5.61
CA GLY A 13 12.11 4.92 6.67
C GLY A 13 12.89 3.63 6.44
N ARG A 14 14.07 3.50 7.07
CA ARG A 14 14.96 2.33 6.94
C ARG A 14 14.62 1.17 7.89
N ARG A 15 13.59 1.31 8.71
CA ARG A 15 13.07 0.25 9.57
C ARG A 15 11.75 -0.26 9.01
N TRP A 16 11.77 -1.50 8.51
CA TRP A 16 10.64 -2.09 7.83
C TRP A 16 9.89 -3.08 8.71
N ARG A 17 8.59 -3.12 8.54
CA ARG A 17 7.69 -4.13 9.09
C ARG A 17 7.06 -4.86 7.94
N MET A 18 7.19 -6.16 7.91
CA MET A 18 6.72 -7.01 6.82
C MET A 18 5.77 -8.06 7.35
N ASP A 19 4.70 -8.28 6.59
CA ASP A 19 3.75 -9.35 6.85
C ASP A 19 3.15 -9.85 5.53
N GLU A 20 2.60 -11.05 5.56
CA GLU A 20 1.89 -11.62 4.43
C GLU A 20 0.42 -11.93 4.77
N THR A 21 -0.44 -11.78 3.77
CA THR A 21 -1.85 -12.15 3.88
C THR A 21 -2.33 -12.96 2.68
N TYR A 22 -3.51 -13.56 2.82
CA TYR A 22 -4.07 -14.46 1.81
C TYR A 22 -5.10 -13.73 0.95
N ILE A 23 -5.04 -13.97 -0.36
CA ILE A 23 -6.00 -13.50 -1.37
C ILE A 23 -6.53 -14.69 -2.16
N LYS A 24 -7.86 -14.81 -2.27
CA LYS A 24 -8.50 -15.92 -3.01
C LYS A 24 -8.55 -15.61 -4.51
N ILE A 25 -7.93 -16.48 -5.34
CA ILE A 25 -7.90 -16.35 -6.80
C ILE A 25 -8.26 -17.69 -7.43
N LYS A 26 -9.31 -17.75 -8.25
CA LYS A 26 -9.84 -18.99 -8.83
C LYS A 26 -10.05 -20.08 -7.78
N GLY A 27 -10.62 -19.72 -6.63
CA GLY A 27 -10.83 -20.68 -5.54
C GLY A 27 -9.57 -21.02 -4.72
N GLN A 28 -8.38 -20.69 -5.17
CA GLN A 28 -7.11 -21.00 -4.52
C GLN A 28 -6.58 -19.82 -3.71
N TRP A 29 -5.94 -20.10 -2.57
CA TRP A 29 -5.27 -19.09 -1.78
C TRP A 29 -3.93 -18.73 -2.41
N LYS A 30 -3.71 -17.42 -2.58
CA LYS A 30 -2.46 -16.81 -3.02
C LYS A 30 -1.97 -15.84 -1.96
N TYR A 31 -0.73 -15.40 -2.00
CA TYR A 31 -0.08 -14.68 -0.93
C TYR A 31 0.26 -13.26 -1.37
N LEU A 32 -0.13 -12.29 -0.55
CA LEU A 32 0.22 -10.90 -0.72
C LEU A 32 1.23 -10.52 0.36
N TYR A 33 2.48 -10.35 -0.04
CA TYR A 33 3.53 -9.78 0.78
C TYR A 33 3.39 -8.28 0.81
N ARG A 34 3.63 -7.68 1.95
CA ARG A 34 3.58 -6.24 2.13
C ARG A 34 4.59 -5.79 3.17
N ALA A 35 5.23 -4.64 2.94
CA ALA A 35 6.04 -3.97 3.94
C ALA A 35 5.62 -2.50 4.10
N ALA A 36 5.74 -2.02 5.34
CA ALA A 36 5.55 -0.62 5.72
C ALA A 36 6.69 -0.21 6.65
N ASP A 37 7.00 1.08 6.70
CA ASP A 37 7.95 1.61 7.66
C ASP A 37 7.31 1.84 9.05
N THR A 38 8.07 2.37 9.98
CA THR A 38 7.61 2.68 11.34
C THR A 38 6.50 3.73 11.39
N ASN A 39 6.42 4.60 10.39
CA ASN A 39 5.38 5.63 10.25
C ASN A 39 4.13 5.10 9.51
N GLY A 40 4.10 3.82 9.17
CA GLY A 40 3.02 3.20 8.41
C GLY A 40 3.03 3.52 6.92
N GLN A 41 4.10 4.14 6.41
CA GLN A 41 4.25 4.39 4.99
C GLN A 41 4.49 3.07 4.24
N THR A 42 3.75 2.84 3.17
CA THR A 42 3.91 1.61 2.37
C THR A 42 5.25 1.61 1.67
N ILE A 43 6.06 0.57 1.88
CA ILE A 43 7.32 0.36 1.18
C ILE A 43 7.05 -0.30 -0.16
N ASP A 44 6.59 -1.54 -0.15
CA ASP A 44 6.22 -2.26 -1.36
C ASP A 44 5.24 -3.39 -1.04
N PHE A 45 4.68 -3.98 -2.09
CA PHE A 45 3.81 -5.15 -2.02
C PHE A 45 4.07 -6.08 -3.21
N LEU A 46 3.78 -7.38 -3.04
CA LEU A 46 3.95 -8.38 -4.09
C LEU A 46 2.93 -9.50 -3.93
N LEU A 47 2.12 -9.73 -4.97
CA LEU A 47 1.24 -10.89 -5.05
C LEU A 47 2.00 -12.08 -5.63
N THR A 48 1.97 -13.22 -4.93
CA THR A 48 2.67 -14.44 -5.32
C THR A 48 1.74 -15.66 -5.33
N ALA A 49 2.09 -16.65 -6.13
CA ALA A 49 1.34 -17.91 -6.19
C ALA A 49 1.65 -18.83 -5.00
N LYS A 50 2.88 -18.79 -4.51
CA LYS A 50 3.41 -19.65 -3.43
C LYS A 50 3.97 -18.82 -2.28
N ARG A 51 3.99 -19.41 -1.09
CA ARG A 51 4.64 -18.88 0.10
C ARG A 51 5.91 -19.69 0.35
N ASP A 52 6.98 -19.30 -0.28
CA ASP A 52 8.28 -19.94 -0.19
C ASP A 52 9.41 -18.91 -0.06
N THR A 53 10.61 -19.37 0.24
CA THR A 53 11.80 -18.53 0.35
C THR A 53 12.09 -17.74 -0.92
N ALA A 54 11.83 -18.34 -2.10
CA ALA A 54 12.05 -17.69 -3.38
C ALA A 54 11.08 -16.51 -3.58
N ALA A 55 9.81 -16.65 -3.14
CA ALA A 55 8.82 -15.57 -3.19
C ALA A 55 9.19 -14.43 -2.23
N ALA A 56 9.60 -14.76 -1.01
CA ALA A 56 10.07 -13.79 -0.03
C ALA A 56 11.32 -13.05 -0.52
N LEU A 57 12.29 -13.77 -1.05
CA LEU A 57 13.52 -13.18 -1.62
C LEU A 57 13.21 -12.23 -2.79
N ARG A 58 12.30 -12.61 -3.69
CA ARG A 58 11.84 -11.75 -4.79
C ARG A 58 11.17 -10.48 -4.28
N PHE A 59 10.37 -10.58 -3.21
CA PHE A 59 9.75 -9.44 -2.57
C PHE A 59 10.79 -8.48 -1.99
N PHE A 60 11.73 -8.98 -1.19
CA PHE A 60 12.77 -8.15 -0.59
C PHE A 60 13.69 -7.51 -1.63
N ARG A 61 14.14 -8.26 -2.64
CA ARG A 61 14.96 -7.71 -3.74
C ARG A 61 14.23 -6.58 -4.47
N LYS A 62 12.93 -6.75 -4.73
CA LYS A 62 12.12 -5.70 -5.33
C LYS A 62 12.03 -4.46 -4.45
N ALA A 63 11.76 -4.63 -3.15
CA ALA A 63 11.64 -3.53 -2.21
C ALA A 63 12.97 -2.78 -2.04
N ILE A 64 14.08 -3.50 -1.87
CA ILE A 64 15.43 -2.95 -1.75
C ILE A 64 15.83 -2.19 -3.02
N HIS A 65 15.55 -2.73 -4.19
CA HIS A 65 15.84 -2.07 -5.48
C HIS A 65 15.16 -0.70 -5.59
N HIS A 66 13.95 -0.53 -5.04
CA HIS A 66 13.21 0.72 -5.14
C HIS A 66 13.47 1.71 -4.00
N HIS A 67 13.85 1.24 -2.83
CA HIS A 67 13.88 2.06 -1.61
C HIS A 67 15.21 2.05 -0.87
N GLY A 68 16.19 1.34 -1.39
CA GLY A 68 17.45 1.09 -0.70
C GLY A 68 17.32 0.01 0.37
N GLU A 69 18.42 -0.31 0.98
CA GLU A 69 18.51 -1.37 1.97
C GLU A 69 18.02 -0.90 3.34
N PRO A 70 17.16 -1.67 4.02
CA PRO A 70 16.73 -1.34 5.38
C PRO A 70 17.82 -1.71 6.40
N GLU A 71 17.81 -1.04 7.52
CA GLU A 71 18.65 -1.38 8.70
C GLU A 71 18.02 -2.53 9.49
N VAL A 72 16.71 -2.49 9.65
CA VAL A 72 15.96 -3.45 10.46
C VAL A 72 14.73 -3.92 9.70
N VAL A 73 14.53 -5.23 9.64
CA VAL A 73 13.29 -5.84 9.15
C VAL A 73 12.61 -6.57 10.30
N THR A 74 11.42 -6.11 10.66
CA THR A 74 10.55 -6.76 11.65
C THR A 74 9.49 -7.58 10.94
N MET A 75 9.34 -8.85 11.30
CA MET A 75 8.37 -9.77 10.73
C MET A 75 7.85 -10.76 11.76
N ASP A 76 6.79 -11.49 11.42
CA ASP A 76 6.36 -12.66 12.19
C ASP A 76 7.37 -13.82 12.06
N LYS A 77 7.26 -14.81 12.95
CA LYS A 77 8.09 -16.02 12.92
C LYS A 77 7.77 -16.88 11.70
N SER A 78 8.25 -16.47 10.52
CA SER A 78 8.14 -17.21 9.26
C SER A 78 9.50 -17.71 8.82
N GLY A 79 9.66 -19.04 8.75
CA GLY A 79 10.91 -19.66 8.31
C GLY A 79 11.34 -19.25 6.91
N ALA A 80 10.38 -19.10 5.97
CA ALA A 80 10.66 -18.69 4.60
C ALA A 80 11.18 -17.24 4.51
N ASN A 81 10.61 -16.34 5.30
CA ASN A 81 11.04 -14.94 5.34
C ASN A 81 12.41 -14.80 6.00
N THR A 82 12.63 -15.55 7.10
CA THR A 82 13.94 -15.59 7.78
C THR A 82 15.02 -16.11 6.83
N ALA A 83 14.78 -17.25 6.17
CA ALA A 83 15.72 -17.82 5.22
C ALA A 83 16.05 -16.86 4.05
N ALA A 84 15.05 -16.12 3.56
CA ALA A 84 15.24 -15.12 2.51
C ALA A 84 16.15 -13.97 2.97
N LEU A 85 15.94 -13.44 4.19
CA LEU A 85 16.77 -12.36 4.73
C LEU A 85 18.19 -12.85 5.08
N THR A 86 18.32 -14.07 5.61
CA THR A 86 19.63 -14.69 5.84
C THR A 86 20.41 -14.83 4.52
N THR A 87 19.72 -15.22 3.44
CA THR A 87 20.32 -15.29 2.10
C THR A 87 20.78 -13.91 1.61
N LEU A 88 20.04 -12.84 1.92
CA LEU A 88 20.42 -11.47 1.54
C LEU A 88 21.60 -10.96 2.37
N ASN A 89 21.77 -11.40 3.60
CA ASN A 89 22.91 -11.07 4.44
C ASN A 89 24.16 -11.90 4.08
N ALA A 90 23.99 -13.04 3.41
CA ALA A 90 25.12 -13.90 3.05
C ALA A 90 26.15 -13.16 2.18
N GLY A 91 27.39 -13.14 2.63
CA GLY A 91 28.50 -12.49 1.93
C GLY A 91 28.65 -10.99 2.19
N LYS A 92 27.87 -10.41 3.13
CA LYS A 92 28.04 -9.03 3.58
C LYS A 92 28.91 -8.97 4.84
N PRO A 93 29.69 -7.88 5.00
CA PRO A 93 30.35 -7.62 6.28
C PRO A 93 29.31 -7.35 7.37
N ASP A 94 29.65 -7.63 8.63
CA ASP A 94 28.73 -7.53 9.77
C ASP A 94 28.11 -6.12 9.92
N GLU A 95 28.84 -5.08 9.55
CA GLU A 95 28.38 -3.68 9.61
C GLU A 95 27.26 -3.37 8.60
N GLU A 96 27.19 -4.12 7.50
CA GLU A 96 26.19 -3.94 6.43
C GLU A 96 25.06 -4.96 6.50
N THR A 97 25.04 -5.84 7.51
CA THR A 97 23.99 -6.85 7.62
C THR A 97 22.68 -6.27 8.09
N LEU A 98 21.59 -6.73 7.48
CA LEU A 98 20.23 -6.41 7.90
C LEU A 98 19.94 -7.03 9.28
N THR A 99 19.48 -6.23 10.22
CA THR A 99 18.98 -6.75 11.50
C THR A 99 17.61 -7.39 11.32
N ILE A 100 17.52 -8.68 11.57
CA ILE A 100 16.27 -9.45 11.51
C ILE A 100 15.61 -9.45 12.89
N ARG A 101 14.41 -8.84 13.00
CA ARG A 101 13.64 -8.81 14.24
C ARG A 101 12.36 -9.62 14.09
N GLN A 102 12.22 -10.65 14.91
CA GLN A 102 11.00 -11.45 14.95
C GLN A 102 10.11 -10.98 16.10
N SER A 103 8.94 -10.44 15.79
CA SER A 103 7.98 -9.99 16.80
C SER A 103 6.56 -10.03 16.25
N LYS A 104 5.69 -10.79 16.93
CA LYS A 104 4.27 -10.89 16.61
C LYS A 104 3.52 -9.57 16.86
N TYR A 105 3.92 -8.81 17.88
CA TYR A 105 3.15 -7.65 18.35
C TYR A 105 3.46 -6.35 17.58
N LEU A 106 4.53 -6.30 16.81
CA LEU A 106 4.93 -5.09 16.10
C LEU A 106 4.34 -4.95 14.67
N ASN A 107 3.54 -5.92 14.24
CA ASN A 107 2.98 -5.95 12.88
C ASN A 107 1.59 -5.29 12.75
N ASN A 108 1.05 -4.72 13.83
CA ASN A 108 -0.29 -4.11 13.83
C ASN A 108 -0.53 -3.12 12.68
N LEU A 109 0.49 -2.34 12.29
CA LEU A 109 0.38 -1.37 11.18
C LEU A 109 0.14 -2.08 9.84
N VAL A 110 0.90 -3.13 9.57
CA VAL A 110 0.76 -3.91 8.33
C VAL A 110 -0.54 -4.72 8.34
N GLU A 111 -0.94 -5.22 9.51
CA GLU A 111 -2.22 -5.92 9.67
C GLU A 111 -3.43 -5.01 9.39
N GLN A 112 -3.39 -3.74 9.84
CA GLN A 112 -4.45 -2.77 9.53
C GLN A 112 -4.56 -2.54 8.02
N ASP A 113 -3.45 -2.45 7.33
CA ASP A 113 -3.40 -2.33 5.87
C ASP A 113 -4.00 -3.58 5.21
N HIS A 114 -3.69 -4.78 5.71
CA HIS A 114 -4.30 -6.03 5.25
C HIS A 114 -5.83 -6.05 5.46
N ARG A 115 -6.34 -5.54 6.58
CA ARG A 115 -7.78 -5.39 6.84
C ARG A 115 -8.43 -4.47 5.82
N ASN A 116 -7.79 -3.36 5.45
CA ASN A 116 -8.28 -2.43 4.43
C ASN A 116 -8.40 -3.10 3.06
N ILE A 117 -7.41 -3.91 2.66
CA ILE A 117 -7.46 -4.68 1.42
C ILE A 117 -8.59 -5.71 1.49
N LYS A 118 -8.64 -6.51 2.55
CA LYS A 118 -9.66 -7.56 2.74
C LYS A 118 -11.08 -6.99 2.72
N ARG A 119 -11.32 -5.84 3.35
CA ARG A 119 -12.63 -5.18 3.35
C ARG A 119 -13.11 -4.85 1.94
N ARG A 120 -12.21 -4.50 1.01
CA ARG A 120 -12.53 -4.19 -0.39
C ARG A 120 -12.63 -5.42 -1.26
N THR A 121 -11.85 -6.46 -0.97
CA THR A 121 -11.81 -7.67 -1.81
C THR A 121 -12.81 -8.75 -1.39
N ARG A 122 -13.26 -8.77 -0.14
CA ARG A 122 -14.27 -9.74 0.35
C ARG A 122 -15.59 -9.71 -0.43
N PRO A 123 -16.21 -8.53 -0.71
CA PRO A 123 -17.47 -8.48 -1.47
C PRO A 123 -17.30 -9.01 -2.90
N MET A 124 -16.08 -9.05 -3.43
CA MET A 124 -15.79 -9.51 -4.79
C MET A 124 -15.77 -11.04 -4.92
N LEU A 125 -16.01 -11.79 -3.83
CA LEU A 125 -16.01 -13.26 -3.77
C LEU A 125 -14.72 -13.91 -4.33
N GLY A 126 -13.62 -13.18 -4.35
CA GLY A 126 -12.34 -13.58 -4.91
C GLY A 126 -12.13 -13.14 -6.36
N PHE A 127 -10.96 -13.42 -6.87
CA PHE A 127 -10.57 -13.01 -8.21
C PHE A 127 -10.64 -14.17 -9.20
N LYS A 128 -11.13 -13.91 -10.41
CA LYS A 128 -11.18 -14.89 -11.50
C LYS A 128 -9.84 -15.06 -12.25
N SER A 129 -8.88 -14.16 -12.05
CA SER A 129 -7.59 -14.19 -12.75
C SER A 129 -6.48 -13.59 -11.88
N PHE A 130 -5.30 -14.19 -11.90
CA PHE A 130 -4.13 -13.69 -11.18
C PHE A 130 -3.71 -12.28 -11.67
N ARG A 131 -3.67 -12.07 -12.98
CA ARG A 131 -3.35 -10.77 -13.59
C ARG A 131 -4.33 -9.68 -13.16
N ARG A 132 -5.64 -9.97 -13.17
CA ARG A 132 -6.67 -9.00 -12.71
C ARG A 132 -6.53 -8.70 -11.22
N ALA A 133 -6.25 -9.72 -10.40
CA ALA A 133 -5.97 -9.53 -8.98
C ALA A 133 -4.76 -8.61 -8.78
N GLN A 134 -3.67 -8.84 -9.49
CA GLN A 134 -2.46 -8.04 -9.42
C GLN A 134 -2.73 -6.58 -9.81
N THR A 135 -3.45 -6.33 -10.89
CA THR A 135 -3.80 -4.98 -11.34
C THR A 135 -4.69 -4.25 -10.32
N LEU A 136 -5.72 -4.94 -9.81
CA LEU A 136 -6.65 -4.32 -8.86
C LEU A 136 -5.98 -4.04 -7.51
N LEU A 137 -5.18 -4.98 -7.01
CA LEU A 137 -4.41 -4.78 -5.78
C LEU A 137 -3.44 -3.62 -5.94
N ALA A 138 -2.76 -3.50 -7.08
CA ALA A 138 -1.90 -2.34 -7.36
C ALA A 138 -2.67 -1.01 -7.33
N GLY A 139 -3.89 -0.97 -7.87
CA GLY A 139 -4.76 0.20 -7.79
C GLY A 139 -5.20 0.53 -6.35
N ILE A 140 -5.58 -0.49 -5.56
CA ILE A 140 -5.95 -0.32 -4.15
C ILE A 140 -4.77 0.24 -3.34
N GLU A 141 -3.58 -0.30 -3.55
CA GLU A 141 -2.36 0.15 -2.88
C GLU A 141 -1.97 1.57 -3.28
N LEU A 142 -2.08 1.91 -4.55
CA LEU A 142 -1.82 3.25 -5.04
C LEU A 142 -2.73 4.28 -4.35
N ILE A 143 -4.04 4.04 -4.33
CA ILE A 143 -5.00 4.91 -3.63
C ILE A 143 -4.67 4.99 -2.13
N HIS A 144 -4.25 3.88 -1.54
CA HIS A 144 -3.87 3.84 -0.12
C HIS A 144 -2.63 4.70 0.16
N MET A 145 -1.61 4.63 -0.69
CA MET A 145 -0.40 5.46 -0.60
C MET A 145 -0.72 6.95 -0.78
N ILE A 146 -1.60 7.31 -1.71
CA ILE A 146 -2.05 8.70 -1.90
C ILE A 146 -2.74 9.21 -0.63
N ARG A 147 -3.65 8.42 -0.04
CA ARG A 147 -4.34 8.77 1.22
C ARG A 147 -3.41 8.91 2.42
N LYS A 148 -2.29 8.20 2.43
CA LYS A 148 -1.22 8.33 3.43
C LYS A 148 -0.29 9.53 3.16
N GLY A 149 -0.54 10.31 2.13
CA GLY A 149 0.30 11.46 1.76
C GLY A 149 1.68 11.07 1.25
N GLN A 150 1.84 9.85 0.70
CA GLN A 150 3.11 9.37 0.15
C GLN A 150 3.44 9.93 -1.25
N TYR A 151 2.61 10.80 -1.79
CA TYR A 151 2.83 11.45 -3.07
C TYR A 151 3.47 12.83 -2.87
N GLN A 152 4.53 13.11 -3.61
CA GLN A 152 5.13 14.45 -3.69
C GLN A 152 4.53 15.15 -4.89
N HIS A 153 3.82 16.27 -4.64
CA HIS A 153 3.48 17.19 -5.70
C HIS A 153 4.72 17.96 -6.12
N SER A 154 5.03 17.97 -7.39
CA SER A 154 5.93 18.95 -7.95
C SER A 154 5.21 20.31 -7.87
N GLN A 155 5.85 21.32 -7.32
CA GLN A 155 5.24 22.67 -7.17
C GLN A 155 4.85 23.30 -8.52
N SER A 156 5.30 22.71 -9.63
CA SER A 156 5.00 23.17 -10.99
C SER A 156 3.61 22.79 -11.52
N ASP A 157 2.90 21.84 -10.88
CA ASP A 157 1.68 21.28 -11.45
C ASP A 157 0.41 22.10 -11.14
N GLY A 158 0.50 23.18 -10.36
CA GLY A 158 -0.65 24.08 -10.07
C GLY A 158 -1.89 23.41 -9.44
N LEU A 159 -1.83 22.10 -9.23
CA LEU A 159 -2.90 21.31 -8.62
C LEU A 159 -2.72 21.34 -7.09
N SER A 160 -3.49 22.20 -6.44
CA SER A 160 -3.66 22.13 -4.99
C SER A 160 -4.12 20.73 -4.61
N PRO A 161 -3.51 20.09 -3.58
CA PRO A 161 -4.07 18.86 -3.03
C PRO A 161 -5.50 19.15 -2.61
N ALA A 162 -6.47 18.36 -3.07
CA ALA A 162 -7.83 18.46 -2.61
C ALA A 162 -7.82 18.30 -1.09
N ASP A 163 -8.02 19.39 -0.37
CA ASP A 163 -8.14 19.40 1.08
C ASP A 163 -9.35 18.55 1.44
N PRO A 164 -9.20 17.43 2.14
CA PRO A 164 -10.32 16.56 2.49
C PRO A 164 -11.33 17.23 3.42
N THR A 165 -11.01 18.41 3.97
CA THR A 165 -11.91 19.21 4.80
C THR A 165 -12.74 20.21 4.00
N ARG A 166 -12.42 20.43 2.73
CA ARG A 166 -13.15 21.33 1.87
C ARG A 166 -14.32 20.61 1.19
N LEU A 167 -15.42 20.50 1.90
CA LEU A 167 -16.72 20.17 1.30
C LEU A 167 -17.05 21.26 0.26
N PRO A 168 -17.48 20.89 -0.97
CA PRO A 168 -17.93 21.89 -1.93
C PRO A 168 -19.08 22.67 -1.30
N PRO A 169 -19.12 23.99 -1.47
CA PRO A 169 -20.23 24.77 -0.98
C PRO A 169 -21.52 24.24 -1.59
N THR A 170 -22.43 23.80 -0.76
CA THR A 170 -23.79 23.44 -1.16
C THR A 170 -24.40 24.69 -1.81
N THR A 171 -24.49 24.70 -3.13
CA THR A 171 -25.27 25.68 -3.87
C THR A 171 -26.75 25.46 -3.55
N ARG A 172 -27.19 26.01 -2.43
CA ARG A 172 -28.57 26.34 -2.25
C ARG A 172 -28.78 27.71 -2.93
N SER A 173 -29.33 27.73 -4.08
CA SER A 173 -30.05 28.88 -4.57
C SER A 173 -31.10 28.38 -5.53
N CYS A 174 -32.27 28.17 -5.02
CA CYS A 174 -33.50 28.14 -5.77
C CYS A 174 -34.41 29.18 -5.10
N SER A 175 -34.18 30.44 -5.39
CA SER A 175 -35.12 31.50 -5.10
C SER A 175 -36.00 31.70 -6.34
N LEU A 176 -37.06 30.93 -6.40
CA LEU A 176 -38.22 31.27 -7.20
C LEU A 176 -39.03 32.31 -6.41
N VAL A 177 -38.79 33.56 -6.72
CA VAL A 177 -39.70 34.64 -6.29
C VAL A 177 -40.81 34.73 -7.29
N ASN A 178 -42.00 34.36 -6.86
CA ASN A 178 -43.28 34.72 -7.45
C ASN A 178 -43.39 36.22 -7.57
N SER A 179 -43.61 36.70 -8.77
CA SER A 179 -44.26 37.99 -9.00
C SER A 179 -45.54 37.76 -9.82
N LEU A 180 -46.60 37.50 -9.10
CA LEU A 180 -47.94 37.74 -9.55
C LEU A 180 -48.28 39.17 -9.20
N SER A 181 -48.19 40.05 -10.15
CA SER A 181 -48.77 41.38 -10.07
C SER A 181 -50.17 41.36 -10.67
N CYS A 182 -51.08 41.69 -9.82
CA CYS A 182 -52.47 42.01 -10.02
C CYS A 182 -52.62 43.13 -11.04
N MET A 183 -53.46 42.97 -12.06
CA MET A 183 -54.13 44.09 -12.72
C MET A 183 -55.60 43.74 -12.86
N THR A 184 -56.34 44.32 -11.99
CA THR A 184 -57.78 44.63 -12.16
C THR A 184 -57.98 45.80 -13.15
N GLY A 185 -58.91 45.66 -14.04
CA GLY A 185 -59.49 46.66 -14.89
C GLY A 185 -60.73 46.10 -15.52
#